data_367d4b9515b489cc397936ebd22cae5e
#
_entry.id   367d4b9515b489cc397936ebd22cae5e
#
_cell.length_a   1.000
_cell.length_b   1.000
_cell.length_c   1.000
_cell.angle_alpha   90.00
_cell.angle_beta   90.00
_cell.angle_gamma   90.00
#
_symmetry.space_group_name_H-M   'P 1'
#
loop_
_entity.id
_entity.type
_entity.pdbx_description
1 polymer ?
#
loop_
_entity_poly.entity_id
_entity_poly.type
_entity_poly.pdbx_seq_one_letter_code
_entity_poly.pdbx_strand_id
1 'polypeptide(L)'
;MTAYFDSYCGLVCKDCKKKDTCGGCFSGGGENCAIAACAQSRNRRFCGECGDFPCEALKRYAFDPEQGDGGQRIENCKTIKAALVAQARRGVDPVSVCGHHCDHCFLGQWCGGCRSEYNCCSFATLFPDGVCPNVRCASEKGLEGCYACGELDDCNIGFYSLENQHAAKATALFIRKYGKEAYSQTLSLAIAEGLEYTKDLDSTGSSEAALALLETYTGGNP
;
A
#
# COMPACT_ATOMS: atom_id res chain seq x y z
N MET A 1 16.23 9.40 6.64
CA MET A 1 16.51 8.55 7.82
C MET A 1 16.26 7.11 7.40
N THR A 2 17.21 6.23 7.63
CA THR A 2 17.01 4.78 7.41
C THR A 2 16.05 4.29 8.48
N ALA A 3 14.96 3.64 8.09
CA ALA A 3 14.04 3.04 9.06
C ALA A 3 14.77 1.92 9.80
N TYR A 4 14.96 2.09 11.09
CA TYR A 4 15.64 1.12 11.96
C TYR A 4 14.61 0.42 12.85
N PHE A 5 14.70 -0.89 12.92
CA PHE A 5 13.95 -1.70 13.87
C PHE A 5 14.82 -2.86 14.37
N ASP A 6 14.72 -3.15 15.65
CA ASP A 6 15.53 -4.15 16.35
C ASP A 6 14.70 -5.29 16.94
N SER A 7 13.39 -5.29 16.67
CA SER A 7 12.46 -6.34 17.09
C SER A 7 11.35 -6.60 16.07
N TYR A 8 10.80 -7.81 16.05
CA TYR A 8 9.64 -8.15 15.23
C TYR A 8 8.36 -7.41 15.65
N CYS A 9 8.19 -7.12 16.95
CA CYS A 9 6.96 -6.53 17.50
C CYS A 9 6.95 -5.01 17.55
N GLY A 10 8.02 -4.33 17.13
CA GLY A 10 8.16 -2.89 17.22
C GLY A 10 8.59 -2.36 18.60
N LEU A 11 8.85 -3.23 19.55
CA LEU A 11 9.44 -2.84 20.83
C LEU A 11 10.91 -2.44 20.59
N VAL A 12 11.31 -1.30 21.13
CA VAL A 12 12.72 -0.88 21.10
C VAL A 12 13.50 -1.70 22.11
N CYS A 13 14.49 -2.49 21.67
CA CYS A 13 15.17 -3.46 22.54
C CYS A 13 15.81 -2.82 23.77
N LYS A 14 16.37 -1.61 23.65
CA LYS A 14 16.95 -0.86 24.80
C LYS A 14 15.93 -0.54 25.91
N ASP A 15 14.65 -0.43 25.53
CA ASP A 15 13.55 -0.09 26.44
C ASP A 15 12.81 -1.34 26.93
N CYS A 16 13.25 -2.54 26.48
CA CYS A 16 12.64 -3.82 26.86
C CYS A 16 13.02 -4.20 28.28
N LYS A 17 12.02 -4.63 29.09
CA LYS A 17 12.24 -5.12 30.47
C LYS A 17 13.14 -6.36 30.52
N LYS A 18 13.29 -7.10 29.43
CA LYS A 18 14.12 -8.31 29.32
C LYS A 18 15.46 -8.07 28.59
N LYS A 19 15.85 -6.82 28.36
CA LYS A 19 17.04 -6.44 27.59
C LYS A 19 18.34 -7.11 28.10
N ASP A 20 18.45 -7.27 29.42
CA ASP A 20 19.67 -7.82 30.06
C ASP A 20 19.75 -9.36 30.00
N THR A 21 18.64 -10.03 29.66
CA THR A 21 18.54 -11.51 29.57
C THR A 21 18.19 -12.01 28.17
N CYS A 22 17.80 -11.09 27.26
CA CYS A 22 17.39 -11.42 25.92
C CYS A 22 18.43 -10.86 24.94
N GLY A 23 19.04 -11.72 24.12
CA GLY A 23 20.02 -11.31 23.09
C GLY A 23 19.44 -10.51 21.92
N GLY A 24 18.15 -10.13 21.97
CA GLY A 24 17.44 -9.44 20.88
C GLY A 24 16.83 -10.39 19.85
N CYS A 25 15.74 -9.97 19.23
CA CYS A 25 14.97 -10.84 18.32
C CYS A 25 15.76 -11.35 17.12
N PHE A 26 16.73 -10.58 16.63
CA PHE A 26 17.53 -10.92 15.45
C PHE A 26 18.87 -11.61 15.80
N SER A 27 19.16 -11.73 17.10
CA SER A 27 20.40 -12.35 17.60
C SER A 27 20.13 -13.63 18.41
N GLY A 28 19.01 -14.30 18.16
CA GLY A 28 18.61 -15.54 18.83
C GLY A 28 17.79 -15.40 20.09
N GLY A 29 17.58 -14.17 20.60
CA GLY A 29 16.78 -13.94 21.80
C GLY A 29 15.26 -14.10 21.64
N GLY A 30 14.78 -14.33 20.41
CA GLY A 30 13.37 -14.48 20.11
C GLY A 30 12.83 -15.91 20.07
N GLU A 31 13.62 -16.93 20.40
CA GLU A 31 13.25 -18.35 20.24
C GLU A 31 11.97 -18.74 20.99
N ASN A 32 11.71 -18.15 22.14
CA ASN A 32 10.50 -18.39 22.95
C ASN A 32 9.43 -17.29 22.80
N CYS A 33 9.55 -16.41 21.80
CA CYS A 33 8.61 -15.34 21.56
C CYS A 33 7.60 -15.71 20.47
N ALA A 34 6.32 -15.87 20.84
CA ALA A 34 5.27 -16.20 19.89
C ALA A 34 5.12 -15.16 18.77
N ILE A 35 5.41 -13.88 19.02
CA ILE A 35 5.38 -12.82 18.00
C ILE A 35 6.54 -12.99 17.02
N ALA A 36 7.76 -13.29 17.50
CA ALA A 36 8.90 -13.53 16.64
C ALA A 36 8.67 -14.78 15.76
N ALA A 37 8.22 -15.88 16.36
CA ALA A 37 7.90 -17.11 15.64
C ALA A 37 6.82 -16.88 14.56
N CYS A 38 5.75 -16.11 14.87
CA CYS A 38 4.72 -15.75 13.91
C CYS A 38 5.26 -14.92 12.75
N ALA A 39 6.09 -13.90 13.02
CA ALA A 39 6.66 -13.06 11.97
C ALA A 39 7.61 -13.87 11.07
N GLN A 40 8.43 -14.72 11.63
CA GLN A 40 9.34 -15.60 10.91
C GLN A 40 8.60 -16.61 10.03
N SER A 41 7.58 -17.29 10.56
CA SER A 41 6.78 -18.27 9.80
C SER A 41 6.04 -17.65 8.61
N ARG A 42 5.75 -16.34 8.67
CA ARG A 42 5.13 -15.57 7.60
C ARG A 42 6.14 -14.83 6.72
N ASN A 43 7.43 -15.03 6.93
CA ASN A 43 8.52 -14.34 6.24
C ASN A 43 8.36 -12.80 6.29
N ARG A 44 8.05 -12.25 7.48
CA ARG A 44 7.92 -10.82 7.73
C ARG A 44 9.11 -10.30 8.49
N ARG A 45 9.65 -9.15 8.08
CA ARG A 45 10.77 -8.50 8.78
C ARG A 45 10.34 -7.98 10.15
N PHE A 46 9.07 -7.53 10.27
CA PHE A 46 8.43 -7.11 11.52
C PHE A 46 6.90 -7.12 11.36
N CYS A 47 6.17 -7.00 12.48
CA CYS A 47 4.71 -7.10 12.50
C CYS A 47 3.99 -6.06 11.64
N GLY A 48 4.55 -4.86 11.47
CA GLY A 48 3.96 -3.82 10.62
C GLY A 48 3.81 -4.18 9.14
N GLU A 49 4.49 -5.24 8.67
CA GLU A 49 4.35 -5.76 7.30
C GLU A 49 3.22 -6.79 7.15
N CYS A 50 2.62 -7.23 8.27
CA CYS A 50 1.58 -8.24 8.24
C CYS A 50 0.25 -7.65 7.75
N GLY A 51 -0.49 -8.40 6.92
CA GLY A 51 -1.85 -8.00 6.49
C GLY A 51 -2.85 -7.92 7.64
N ASP A 52 -2.63 -8.71 8.71
CA ASP A 52 -3.48 -8.73 9.91
C ASP A 52 -3.06 -7.68 10.96
N PHE A 53 -2.14 -6.77 10.62
CA PHE A 53 -1.62 -5.80 11.59
C PHE A 53 -2.63 -4.68 11.91
N PRO A 54 -2.80 -4.34 13.23
CA PRO A 54 -2.30 -5.01 14.42
C PRO A 54 -3.17 -6.21 14.81
N CYS A 55 -2.61 -7.42 14.78
CA CYS A 55 -3.34 -8.65 15.12
C CYS A 55 -3.57 -8.78 16.64
N GLU A 56 -4.50 -9.66 17.02
CA GLU A 56 -4.87 -9.88 18.43
C GLU A 56 -3.68 -10.36 19.31
N ALA A 57 -2.77 -11.14 18.73
CA ALA A 57 -1.58 -11.57 19.45
C ALA A 57 -0.68 -10.37 19.79
N LEU A 58 -0.44 -9.47 18.83
CA LEU A 58 0.34 -8.27 19.07
C LEU A 58 -0.34 -7.32 20.06
N LYS A 59 -1.65 -7.14 19.96
CA LYS A 59 -2.42 -6.31 20.91
C LYS A 59 -2.33 -6.84 22.32
N ARG A 60 -2.48 -8.16 22.53
CA ARG A 60 -2.30 -8.77 23.84
C ARG A 60 -0.93 -8.49 24.44
N TYR A 61 0.14 -8.57 23.64
CA TYR A 61 1.48 -8.22 24.09
C TYR A 61 1.66 -6.73 24.37
N ALA A 62 1.07 -5.87 23.56
CA ALA A 62 1.18 -4.43 23.69
C ALA A 62 0.47 -3.89 24.96
N PHE A 63 -0.66 -4.49 25.31
CA PHE A 63 -1.50 -4.08 26.44
C PHE A 63 -1.46 -5.04 27.64
N ASP A 64 -0.48 -5.95 27.68
CA ASP A 64 -0.27 -6.84 28.81
C ASP A 64 0.03 -6.02 30.07
N PRO A 65 -0.64 -6.29 31.22
CA PRO A 65 -0.48 -5.50 32.44
C PRO A 65 0.94 -5.50 33.00
N GLU A 66 1.70 -6.60 32.82
CA GLU A 66 3.04 -6.77 33.39
C GLU A 66 4.15 -6.43 32.39
N GLN A 67 3.98 -6.81 31.12
CA GLN A 67 5.02 -6.75 30.08
C GLN A 67 4.67 -5.81 28.94
N GLY A 68 3.47 -5.23 28.93
CA GLY A 68 3.01 -4.31 27.92
C GLY A 68 3.70 -2.94 27.98
N ASP A 69 3.52 -2.18 26.93
CA ASP A 69 4.02 -0.82 26.77
C ASP A 69 2.89 0.17 26.45
N GLY A 70 1.64 -0.20 26.77
CA GLY A 70 0.48 0.64 26.51
C GLY A 70 0.18 0.85 25.01
N GLY A 71 0.66 -0.03 24.14
CA GLY A 71 0.46 0.08 22.69
C GLY A 71 1.61 0.76 21.93
N GLN A 72 2.64 1.24 22.61
CA GLN A 72 3.75 1.97 21.97
C GLN A 72 4.41 1.15 20.85
N ARG A 73 4.58 -0.16 21.00
CA ARG A 73 5.14 -1.03 19.95
C ARG A 73 4.30 -1.06 18.68
N ILE A 74 2.98 -0.91 18.81
CA ILE A 74 2.09 -0.84 17.64
C ILE A 74 2.34 0.47 16.89
N GLU A 75 2.44 1.59 17.60
CA GLU A 75 2.74 2.89 17.01
C GLU A 75 4.16 2.93 16.39
N ASN A 76 5.12 2.28 17.03
CA ASN A 76 6.45 2.13 16.48
C ASN A 76 6.43 1.34 15.16
N CYS A 77 5.68 0.24 15.08
CA CYS A 77 5.51 -0.51 13.84
C CYS A 77 4.90 0.35 12.72
N LYS A 78 3.89 1.18 13.03
CA LYS A 78 3.30 2.11 12.06
C LYS A 78 4.34 3.11 11.56
N THR A 79 5.09 3.72 12.46
CA THR A 79 6.13 4.70 12.13
C THR A 79 7.23 4.10 11.27
N ILE A 80 7.71 2.90 11.62
CA ILE A 80 8.71 2.16 10.84
C ILE A 80 8.18 1.86 9.44
N LYS A 81 6.96 1.35 9.34
CA LYS A 81 6.34 1.05 8.05
C LYS A 81 6.21 2.31 7.19
N ALA A 82 5.72 3.42 7.74
CA ALA A 82 5.59 4.68 7.03
C ALA A 82 6.95 5.18 6.50
N ALA A 83 8.02 5.07 7.30
CA ALA A 83 9.37 5.46 6.87
C ALA A 83 9.91 4.55 5.76
N LEU A 84 9.69 3.23 5.83
CA LEU A 84 10.06 2.27 4.78
C LEU A 84 9.31 2.54 3.49
N VAL A 85 8.00 2.78 3.57
CA VAL A 85 7.17 3.13 2.42
C VAL A 85 7.66 4.43 1.77
N ALA A 86 7.88 5.47 2.55
CA ALA A 86 8.37 6.75 2.04
C ALA A 86 9.76 6.62 1.38
N GLN A 87 10.63 5.76 1.91
CA GLN A 87 11.92 5.48 1.31
C GLN A 87 11.79 4.71 0.00
N ALA A 88 10.97 3.67 -0.04
CA ALA A 88 10.78 2.80 -1.20
C ALA A 88 10.11 3.53 -2.37
N ARG A 89 9.33 4.58 -2.10
CA ARG A 89 8.62 5.35 -3.13
C ARG A 89 9.46 6.48 -3.74
N ARG A 90 10.64 6.75 -3.22
CA ARG A 90 11.50 7.81 -3.77
C ARG A 90 11.93 7.50 -5.19
N GLY A 91 11.60 8.41 -6.11
CA GLY A 91 11.96 8.27 -7.52
C GLY A 91 11.21 7.19 -8.29
N VAL A 92 10.20 6.59 -7.67
CA VAL A 92 9.32 5.62 -8.34
C VAL A 92 8.15 6.35 -8.98
N ASP A 93 7.76 5.94 -10.20
CA ASP A 93 6.57 6.44 -10.89
C ASP A 93 5.33 6.30 -9.97
N PRO A 94 4.66 7.40 -9.62
CA PRO A 94 3.49 7.36 -8.75
C PRO A 94 2.26 6.74 -9.42
N VAL A 95 2.24 6.63 -10.74
CA VAL A 95 1.15 5.97 -11.46
C VAL A 95 1.31 4.47 -11.37
N SER A 96 0.37 3.81 -10.70
CA SER A 96 0.38 2.36 -10.51
C SER A 96 0.08 1.60 -11.80
N VAL A 97 0.32 0.29 -11.80
CA VAL A 97 0.01 -0.59 -12.93
C VAL A 97 -1.49 -0.54 -13.30
N CYS A 98 -2.39 -0.45 -12.32
CA CYS A 98 -3.84 -0.37 -12.57
C CYS A 98 -4.35 1.05 -12.83
N GLY A 99 -3.50 2.07 -12.85
CA GLY A 99 -3.87 3.45 -13.14
C GLY A 99 -4.02 4.36 -11.91
N HIS A 100 -4.13 3.82 -10.70
CA HIS A 100 -4.18 4.66 -9.50
C HIS A 100 -2.94 5.53 -9.34
N HIS A 101 -3.11 6.73 -8.78
CA HIS A 101 -2.01 7.62 -8.44
C HIS A 101 -1.65 7.44 -6.96
N CYS A 102 -0.50 6.82 -6.70
CA CYS A 102 -0.08 6.44 -5.34
C CYS A 102 0.10 7.62 -4.40
N ASP A 103 0.52 8.80 -4.88
CA ASP A 103 0.78 9.97 -4.04
C ASP A 103 -0.51 10.63 -3.54
N HIS A 104 -1.61 10.43 -4.24
CA HIS A 104 -2.94 10.93 -3.85
C HIS A 104 -3.82 9.85 -3.24
N CYS A 105 -3.37 8.60 -3.20
CA CYS A 105 -4.11 7.48 -2.63
C CYS A 105 -4.16 7.59 -1.10
N PHE A 106 -5.36 7.42 -0.51
CA PHE A 106 -5.53 7.42 0.95
C PHE A 106 -4.73 6.34 1.68
N LEU A 107 -4.36 5.25 0.97
CA LEU A 107 -3.46 4.21 1.48
C LEU A 107 -1.97 4.55 1.28
N GLY A 108 -1.63 5.67 0.64
CA GLY A 108 -0.27 6.00 0.23
C GLY A 108 0.76 6.02 1.37
N GLN A 109 0.33 6.38 2.58
CA GLN A 109 1.22 6.36 3.76
C GLN A 109 1.55 4.95 4.28
N TRP A 110 0.78 3.92 3.87
CA TRP A 110 0.93 2.54 4.33
C TRP A 110 1.31 1.57 3.21
N CYS A 111 1.24 2.03 1.96
CA CYS A 111 1.38 1.22 0.76
C CYS A 111 2.64 1.61 -0.01
N GLY A 112 3.56 0.68 -0.20
CA GLY A 112 4.77 0.88 -1.01
C GLY A 112 4.49 1.02 -2.51
N GLY A 113 3.27 0.71 -2.93
CA GLY A 113 2.90 0.67 -4.36
C GLY A 113 3.45 -0.55 -5.09
N CYS A 114 2.90 -0.81 -6.27
CA CYS A 114 3.25 -1.99 -7.06
C CYS A 114 4.57 -1.82 -7.85
N ARG A 115 5.12 -0.62 -7.93
CA ARG A 115 6.35 -0.31 -8.68
C ARG A 115 7.59 -0.17 -7.80
N SER A 116 7.45 -0.15 -6.47
CA SER A 116 8.59 -0.02 -5.57
C SER A 116 9.24 -1.37 -5.27
N GLU A 117 10.51 -1.35 -4.90
CA GLU A 117 11.23 -2.54 -4.41
C GLU A 117 10.61 -3.14 -3.15
N TYR A 118 9.93 -2.31 -2.36
CA TYR A 118 9.19 -2.75 -1.19
C TYR A 118 7.99 -3.62 -1.56
N ASN A 119 7.54 -3.54 -2.83
CA ASN A 119 6.49 -4.33 -3.47
C ASN A 119 5.31 -4.65 -2.53
N CYS A 120 4.85 -3.65 -1.83
CA CYS A 120 3.79 -3.79 -0.84
C CYS A 120 2.57 -2.97 -1.28
N CYS A 121 1.98 -3.37 -2.40
CA CYS A 121 0.63 -2.93 -2.73
C CYS A 121 -0.33 -3.53 -1.70
N SER A 122 -1.08 -2.69 -0.97
CA SER A 122 -2.02 -3.17 0.05
C SER A 122 -3.09 -4.09 -0.54
N PHE A 123 -3.50 -3.87 -1.79
CA PHE A 123 -4.43 -4.76 -2.49
C PHE A 123 -3.83 -6.16 -2.73
N ALA A 124 -2.54 -6.25 -3.02
CA ALA A 124 -1.87 -7.53 -3.23
C ALA A 124 -1.88 -8.42 -1.96
N THR A 125 -2.00 -7.84 -0.77
CA THR A 125 -2.07 -8.60 0.48
C THR A 125 -3.35 -9.42 0.63
N LEU A 126 -4.37 -9.14 -0.18
CA LEU A 126 -5.63 -9.90 -0.21
C LEU A 126 -5.51 -11.25 -0.95
N PHE A 127 -4.42 -11.45 -1.70
CA PHE A 127 -4.19 -12.67 -2.47
C PHE A 127 -3.18 -13.58 -1.77
N PRO A 128 -3.38 -14.92 -1.82
CA PRO A 128 -2.55 -15.88 -1.09
C PRO A 128 -1.06 -15.81 -1.44
N ASP A 129 -0.74 -15.50 -2.69
CA ASP A 129 0.64 -15.36 -3.17
C ASP A 129 1.20 -13.93 -3.04
N GLY A 130 0.40 -13.00 -2.53
CA GLY A 130 0.80 -11.60 -2.34
C GLY A 130 1.00 -10.83 -3.65
N VAL A 131 0.49 -11.32 -4.77
CA VAL A 131 0.62 -10.67 -6.08
C VAL A 131 -0.72 -10.13 -6.56
N CYS A 132 -0.75 -8.83 -6.88
CA CYS A 132 -1.92 -8.20 -7.46
C CYS A 132 -2.23 -8.78 -8.86
N PRO A 133 -3.47 -9.22 -9.16
CA PRO A 133 -3.83 -9.76 -10.47
C PRO A 133 -3.58 -8.78 -11.63
N ASN A 134 -3.77 -7.48 -11.43
CA ASN A 134 -3.46 -6.47 -12.45
C ASN A 134 -1.95 -6.42 -12.76
N VAL A 135 -1.10 -6.50 -11.72
CA VAL A 135 0.36 -6.54 -11.89
C VAL A 135 0.79 -7.80 -12.62
N ARG A 136 0.24 -8.96 -12.22
CA ARG A 136 0.53 -10.23 -12.88
C ARG A 136 0.15 -10.20 -14.36
N CYS A 137 -1.07 -9.83 -14.68
CA CYS A 137 -1.56 -9.76 -16.05
C CYS A 137 -0.74 -8.80 -16.92
N ALA A 138 -0.43 -7.59 -16.42
CA ALA A 138 0.39 -6.64 -17.14
C ALA A 138 1.81 -7.16 -17.37
N SER A 139 2.42 -7.80 -16.37
CA SER A 139 3.76 -8.40 -16.47
C SER A 139 3.80 -9.53 -17.50
N GLU A 140 2.83 -10.44 -17.49
CA GLU A 140 2.71 -11.55 -18.43
C GLU A 140 2.53 -11.06 -19.90
N LYS A 141 1.85 -9.93 -20.07
CA LYS A 141 1.67 -9.28 -21.38
C LYS A 141 2.82 -8.35 -21.76
N GLY A 142 3.85 -8.17 -20.93
CA GLY A 142 4.96 -7.25 -21.16
C GLY A 142 4.54 -5.77 -21.22
N LEU A 143 3.47 -5.39 -20.48
CA LEU A 143 2.91 -4.05 -20.49
C LEU A 143 3.41 -3.23 -19.30
N GLU A 144 3.65 -1.96 -19.50
CA GLU A 144 4.00 -1.01 -18.43
C GLU A 144 2.86 -0.86 -17.41
N GLY A 145 1.61 -0.95 -17.86
CA GLY A 145 0.42 -0.88 -17.04
C GLY A 145 -0.82 -1.24 -17.82
N CYS A 146 -1.93 -1.38 -17.12
CA CYS A 146 -3.22 -1.74 -17.70
C CYS A 146 -3.70 -0.72 -18.75
N TYR A 147 -3.30 0.53 -18.60
CA TYR A 147 -3.59 1.61 -19.57
C TYR A 147 -2.97 1.38 -20.97
N ALA A 148 -1.95 0.53 -21.08
CA ALA A 148 -1.36 0.15 -22.36
C ALA A 148 -2.02 -1.09 -22.98
N CYS A 149 -3.02 -1.69 -22.32
CA CYS A 149 -3.68 -2.92 -22.76
C CYS A 149 -4.80 -2.62 -23.78
N GLY A 150 -4.78 -3.32 -24.92
CA GLY A 150 -5.85 -3.22 -25.92
C GLY A 150 -7.21 -3.74 -25.45
N GLU A 151 -7.23 -4.57 -24.41
CA GLU A 151 -8.45 -5.18 -23.85
C GLU A 151 -8.99 -4.41 -22.62
N LEU A 152 -8.52 -3.19 -22.37
CA LEU A 152 -8.83 -2.45 -21.15
C LEU A 152 -10.34 -2.17 -20.99
N ASP A 153 -11.05 -1.91 -22.09
CA ASP A 153 -12.48 -1.55 -22.06
C ASP A 153 -13.34 -2.65 -21.44
N ASP A 154 -13.06 -3.90 -21.76
CA ASP A 154 -13.80 -5.08 -21.28
C ASP A 154 -13.12 -5.75 -20.08
N CYS A 155 -12.01 -5.19 -19.60
CA CYS A 155 -11.22 -5.80 -18.52
C CYS A 155 -11.97 -5.77 -17.18
N ASN A 156 -12.03 -6.93 -16.52
CA ASN A 156 -12.60 -7.09 -15.17
C ASN A 156 -11.65 -7.84 -14.23
N ILE A 157 -10.33 -7.72 -14.42
CA ILE A 157 -9.31 -8.42 -13.63
C ILE A 157 -8.92 -7.56 -12.41
N GLY A 158 -8.78 -8.21 -11.26
CA GLY A 158 -8.24 -7.61 -10.05
C GLY A 158 -9.05 -6.39 -9.58
N PHE A 159 -8.47 -5.21 -9.55
CA PHE A 159 -9.16 -3.98 -9.10
C PHE A 159 -10.41 -3.67 -9.95
N TYR A 160 -10.41 -4.03 -11.22
CA TYR A 160 -11.53 -3.73 -12.13
C TYR A 160 -12.72 -4.68 -11.97
N SER A 161 -12.57 -5.77 -11.20
CA SER A 161 -13.65 -6.69 -10.86
C SER A 161 -14.38 -6.34 -9.57
N LEU A 162 -13.89 -5.33 -8.83
CA LEU A 162 -14.49 -4.93 -7.56
C LEU A 162 -15.71 -4.05 -7.80
N GLU A 163 -16.81 -4.38 -7.14
CA GLU A 163 -18.00 -3.52 -7.12
C GLU A 163 -17.66 -2.15 -6.51
N ASN A 164 -18.20 -1.10 -7.09
CA ASN A 164 -18.01 0.29 -6.64
C ASN A 164 -16.55 0.79 -6.58
N GLN A 165 -15.66 0.20 -7.38
CA GLN A 165 -14.25 0.63 -7.52
C GLN A 165 -13.97 1.09 -8.95
N HIS A 166 -14.61 2.20 -9.34
CA HIS A 166 -14.59 2.72 -10.70
C HIS A 166 -13.35 3.55 -11.01
N ALA A 167 -12.75 4.17 -9.99
CA ALA A 167 -11.61 5.08 -10.11
C ALA A 167 -10.43 4.44 -10.84
N ALA A 168 -10.05 3.20 -10.50
CA ALA A 168 -8.87 2.55 -11.10
C ALA A 168 -9.00 2.36 -12.61
N LYS A 169 -10.16 1.91 -13.08
CA LYS A 169 -10.40 1.71 -14.53
C LYS A 169 -10.55 3.04 -15.24
N ALA A 170 -11.26 3.99 -14.66
CA ALA A 170 -11.42 5.34 -15.19
C ALA A 170 -10.07 6.05 -15.38
N THR A 171 -9.18 5.97 -14.39
CA THR A 171 -7.84 6.57 -14.49
C THR A 171 -6.96 5.86 -15.52
N ALA A 172 -7.06 4.54 -15.63
CA ALA A 172 -6.37 3.80 -16.70
C ALA A 172 -6.87 4.19 -18.11
N LEU A 173 -8.18 4.36 -18.28
CA LEU A 173 -8.78 4.86 -19.53
C LEU A 173 -8.31 6.30 -19.83
N PHE A 174 -8.27 7.16 -18.82
CA PHE A 174 -7.76 8.52 -18.95
C PHE A 174 -6.29 8.53 -19.40
N ILE A 175 -5.43 7.73 -18.74
CA ILE A 175 -4.01 7.62 -19.11
C ILE A 175 -3.84 7.10 -20.53
N ARG A 176 -4.63 6.12 -20.96
CA ARG A 176 -4.62 5.62 -22.33
C ARG A 176 -4.94 6.71 -23.35
N LYS A 177 -5.88 7.61 -23.01
CA LYS A 177 -6.34 8.67 -23.91
C LYS A 177 -5.41 9.88 -23.94
N TYR A 178 -4.89 10.30 -22.78
CA TYR A 178 -4.19 11.57 -22.60
C TYR A 178 -2.73 11.45 -22.15
N GLY A 179 -2.31 10.27 -21.74
CA GLY A 179 -0.96 10.02 -21.18
C GLY A 179 -0.87 10.24 -19.66
N LYS A 180 0.19 9.70 -19.06
CA LYS A 180 0.42 9.75 -17.59
C LYS A 180 0.65 11.17 -17.07
N GLU A 181 1.32 12.00 -17.86
CA GLU A 181 1.67 13.36 -17.48
C GLU A 181 0.43 14.24 -17.39
N ALA A 182 -0.43 14.19 -18.43
CA ALA A 182 -1.72 14.87 -18.41
C ALA A 182 -2.61 14.38 -17.27
N TYR A 183 -2.61 13.06 -17.01
CA TYR A 183 -3.34 12.50 -15.87
C TYR A 183 -2.87 13.07 -14.52
N SER A 184 -1.56 13.08 -14.26
CA SER A 184 -1.03 13.60 -13.00
C SER A 184 -1.33 15.09 -12.79
N GLN A 185 -1.27 15.89 -13.86
CA GLN A 185 -1.63 17.30 -13.84
C GLN A 185 -3.14 17.51 -13.58
N THR A 186 -3.98 16.80 -14.36
CA THR A 186 -5.44 16.87 -14.19
C THR A 186 -5.88 16.45 -12.80
N LEU A 187 -5.32 15.35 -12.28
CA LEU A 187 -5.66 14.88 -10.94
C LEU A 187 -5.25 15.89 -9.86
N SER A 188 -4.08 16.50 -10.00
CA SER A 188 -3.63 17.54 -9.06
C SER A 188 -4.55 18.77 -9.07
N LEU A 189 -5.01 19.19 -10.24
CA LEU A 189 -6.00 20.28 -10.38
C LEU A 189 -7.35 19.89 -9.75
N ALA A 190 -7.86 18.71 -10.08
CA ALA A 190 -9.12 18.22 -9.54
C ALA A 190 -9.11 18.17 -8.01
N ILE A 191 -8.03 17.68 -7.40
CA ILE A 191 -7.87 17.65 -5.94
C ILE A 191 -7.79 19.07 -5.37
N ALA A 192 -7.09 19.99 -6.03
CA ALA A 192 -7.03 21.39 -5.60
C ALA A 192 -8.40 22.08 -5.66
N GLU A 193 -9.26 21.64 -6.56
CA GLU A 193 -10.65 22.10 -6.69
C GLU A 193 -11.64 21.35 -5.79
N GLY A 194 -11.16 20.38 -4.98
CA GLY A 194 -11.94 19.73 -3.96
C GLY A 194 -12.35 18.28 -4.24
N LEU A 195 -11.85 17.67 -5.32
CA LEU A 195 -12.10 16.23 -5.59
C LEU A 195 -11.51 15.37 -4.47
N GLU A 196 -12.31 14.53 -3.83
CA GLU A 196 -11.84 13.50 -2.91
C GLU A 196 -11.43 12.23 -3.69
N TYR A 197 -10.18 12.17 -4.09
CA TYR A 197 -9.63 10.99 -4.78
C TYR A 197 -9.52 9.80 -3.81
N THR A 198 -10.00 8.62 -4.07
CA THR A 198 -10.73 7.99 -5.18
C THR A 198 -12.26 8.03 -5.00
N LYS A 199 -12.70 8.46 -3.83
CA LYS A 199 -14.09 8.40 -3.34
C LYS A 199 -15.11 8.99 -4.32
N ASP A 200 -14.83 10.20 -4.83
CA ASP A 200 -15.78 10.86 -5.74
C ASP A 200 -15.86 10.13 -7.09
N LEU A 201 -14.73 9.60 -7.57
CA LEU A 201 -14.70 8.80 -8.78
C LEU A 201 -15.45 7.46 -8.62
N ASP A 202 -15.28 6.82 -7.47
CA ASP A 202 -15.96 5.56 -7.17
C ASP A 202 -17.48 5.76 -6.99
N SER A 203 -17.91 6.93 -6.50
CA SER A 203 -19.32 7.26 -6.29
C SER A 203 -20.09 7.59 -7.56
N THR A 204 -19.43 7.71 -8.72
CA THR A 204 -20.12 8.02 -10.00
C THR A 204 -20.94 6.88 -10.57
N GLY A 205 -20.75 5.65 -10.07
CA GLY A 205 -21.51 4.46 -10.44
C GLY A 205 -20.99 3.71 -11.68
N SER A 206 -20.06 4.27 -12.47
CA SER A 206 -19.38 3.55 -13.55
C SER A 206 -18.01 4.15 -13.86
N SER A 207 -17.17 3.35 -14.52
CA SER A 207 -15.84 3.81 -14.95
C SER A 207 -15.92 4.90 -16.03
N GLU A 208 -16.94 4.85 -16.88
CA GLU A 208 -17.20 5.86 -17.91
C GLU A 208 -17.62 7.19 -17.29
N ALA A 209 -18.49 7.16 -16.28
CA ALA A 209 -18.90 8.37 -15.56
C ALA A 209 -17.75 8.96 -14.74
N ALA A 210 -16.92 8.12 -14.13
CA ALA A 210 -15.69 8.53 -13.44
C ALA A 210 -14.67 9.16 -14.40
N LEU A 211 -14.51 8.61 -15.60
CA LEU A 211 -13.68 9.17 -16.65
C LEU A 211 -14.21 10.55 -17.08
N ALA A 212 -15.50 10.65 -17.36
CA ALA A 212 -16.14 11.92 -17.73
C ALA A 212 -15.96 13.00 -16.64
N LEU A 213 -16.07 12.62 -15.37
CA LEU A 213 -15.78 13.53 -14.25
C LEU A 213 -14.32 14.01 -14.28
N LEU A 214 -13.34 13.13 -14.46
CA LEU A 214 -11.93 13.53 -14.59
C LEU A 214 -11.71 14.47 -15.78
N GLU A 215 -12.37 14.22 -16.88
CA GLU A 215 -12.26 15.04 -18.10
C GLU A 215 -12.74 16.47 -17.91
N THR A 216 -13.63 16.75 -16.95
CA THR A 216 -14.04 18.12 -16.64
C THR A 216 -12.90 18.99 -16.11
N TYR A 217 -11.86 18.37 -15.55
CA TYR A 217 -10.69 19.06 -14.99
C TYR A 217 -9.52 19.20 -15.98
N THR A 218 -9.68 18.79 -17.24
CA THR A 218 -8.58 18.87 -18.24
C THR A 218 -8.27 20.30 -18.71
N GLY A 219 -8.88 21.32 -18.11
CA GLY A 219 -8.53 22.74 -18.37
C GLY A 219 -8.79 23.24 -19.79
N GLY A 220 -9.68 22.61 -20.53
CA GLY A 220 -10.16 23.12 -21.81
C GLY A 220 -9.11 23.25 -22.93
N ASN A 221 -8.00 22.52 -22.86
CA ASN A 221 -7.09 22.39 -23.99
C ASN A 221 -7.27 21.00 -24.62
N PRO A 222 -7.87 20.96 -25.83
CA PRO A 222 -7.96 19.71 -26.61
C PRO A 222 -6.60 19.24 -27.10
#